data_aacb9dc4230cfc4f51ad23e5a587d78d
#
_entry.id   aacb9dc4230cfc4f51ad23e5a587d78d
#
_cell.length_a   1.000
_cell.length_b   1.000
_cell.length_c   1.000
_cell.angle_alpha   90.00
_cell.angle_beta   90.00
_cell.angle_gamma   90.00
#
_symmetry.space_group_name_H-M   'P 1'
#
loop_
_entity.id
_entity.type
_entity.pdbx_description
1 polymer ?
#
loop_
_entity_poly.entity_id
_entity_poly.type
_entity_poly.pdbx_seq_one_letter_code
_entity_poly.pdbx_strand_id
1 'polypeptide(L)'
;GCGAENDSSEKESSSKAEDSSSQNKRRQLRDKSDYGKVIALTFDDGPNTDTTPLVLDKLEEHGIVASFFVIGNNITDESAEVMKRAYNMGCDIENHSQSHPDMTKMTAEEIKAEIDFTSDKVEEAVGERPQFFRPPYIAVNQTMFDVIDMPFICGYGAEDYNNAIGVEERVEKVLAQARDGGIILLHDMNGNVQTVEALAKIIPALKEQGYEFVTITELFHAKGVAIDPDSEIIYSYAEQTEMYG
;
A
#
# COMPACT_ATOMS: atom_id res chain seq x y z
N GLY A 1 -9.00 -66.75 34.33
CA GLY A 1 -8.72 -65.40 34.65
C GLY A 1 -9.05 -64.50 33.51
N CYS A 2 -9.83 -63.49 33.74
CA CYS A 2 -10.35 -62.58 32.72
C CYS A 2 -9.37 -61.46 32.46
N GLY A 3 -9.13 -61.17 31.17
CA GLY A 3 -8.43 -60.00 30.70
C GLY A 3 -9.37 -58.81 30.63
N ALA A 4 -8.88 -57.66 30.97
CA ALA A 4 -9.53 -56.40 30.68
C ALA A 4 -8.70 -55.61 29.67
N GLU A 5 -9.27 -55.41 28.52
CA GLU A 5 -8.73 -54.56 27.47
C GLU A 5 -8.97 -53.10 27.86
N ASN A 6 -7.93 -52.31 27.78
CA ASN A 6 -8.00 -50.88 28.00
C ASN A 6 -7.91 -50.21 26.63
N ASP A 7 -9.03 -49.72 26.17
CA ASP A 7 -9.14 -48.91 24.95
C ASP A 7 -8.80 -47.48 25.30
N SER A 8 -7.63 -47.03 24.85
CA SER A 8 -7.23 -45.62 24.90
C SER A 8 -7.39 -45.03 23.51
N SER A 9 -8.57 -44.49 23.24
CA SER A 9 -8.82 -43.70 22.06
C SER A 9 -8.05 -42.40 22.14
N GLU A 10 -7.08 -42.25 21.27
CA GLU A 10 -6.35 -41.04 21.04
C GLU A 10 -7.28 -39.94 20.46
N LYS A 11 -7.42 -38.89 21.21
CA LYS A 11 -7.92 -37.64 20.68
C LYS A 11 -6.72 -36.87 20.15
N GLU A 12 -6.38 -37.04 18.90
CA GLU A 12 -5.55 -36.05 18.22
C GLU A 12 -6.40 -34.82 17.91
N SER A 13 -6.01 -33.74 18.55
CA SER A 13 -6.71 -32.49 18.48
C SER A 13 -6.40 -31.73 17.19
N SER A 14 -7.44 -31.22 16.61
CA SER A 14 -7.52 -30.33 15.47
C SER A 14 -6.88 -28.94 15.74
N SER A 15 -5.58 -28.86 15.96
CA SER A 15 -4.90 -27.55 16.20
C SER A 15 -4.13 -27.02 15.00
N LYS A 16 -4.20 -27.66 13.83
CA LYS A 16 -3.45 -27.25 12.64
C LYS A 16 -4.22 -26.43 11.61
N ALA A 17 -5.52 -26.22 11.79
CA ALA A 17 -6.35 -25.52 10.80
C ALA A 17 -6.47 -24.01 11.04
N GLU A 18 -6.11 -23.51 12.23
CA GLU A 18 -6.28 -22.09 12.59
C GLU A 18 -5.10 -21.21 12.21
N ASP A 19 -3.91 -21.75 12.00
CA ASP A 19 -2.68 -20.98 11.76
C ASP A 19 -2.50 -20.61 10.28
N SER A 20 -3.10 -21.32 9.34
CA SER A 20 -2.97 -21.00 7.91
C SER A 20 -3.94 -19.89 7.45
N SER A 21 -5.02 -19.62 8.19
CA SER A 21 -5.99 -18.58 7.85
C SER A 21 -5.56 -17.18 8.30
N SER A 22 -4.58 -17.06 9.23
CA SER A 22 -4.08 -15.78 9.74
C SER A 22 -2.99 -15.16 8.88
N GLN A 23 -2.38 -15.90 7.94
CA GLN A 23 -1.24 -15.47 7.14
C GLN A 23 -1.61 -14.87 5.78
N ASN A 24 -2.88 -14.83 5.40
CA ASN A 24 -3.31 -14.39 4.07
C ASN A 24 -4.52 -13.45 4.19
N LYS A 25 -4.29 -12.28 4.81
CA LYS A 25 -5.36 -11.30 5.06
C LYS A 25 -5.35 -10.13 4.10
N ARG A 26 -5.24 -10.38 2.80
CA ARG A 26 -5.67 -9.36 1.87
C ARG A 26 -7.18 -9.15 2.05
N ARG A 27 -7.61 -7.88 2.11
CA ARG A 27 -9.04 -7.57 2.19
C ARG A 27 -9.79 -8.24 1.05
N GLN A 28 -10.83 -8.97 1.39
CA GLN A 28 -11.69 -9.59 0.39
C GLN A 28 -12.45 -8.49 -0.37
N LEU A 29 -12.37 -8.53 -1.69
CA LEU A 29 -13.08 -7.58 -2.55
C LEU A 29 -14.59 -7.86 -2.47
N ARG A 30 -15.37 -6.79 -2.29
CA ARG A 30 -16.82 -6.85 -2.37
C ARG A 30 -17.26 -6.65 -3.81
N ASP A 31 -18.53 -6.88 -4.11
CA ASP A 31 -19.10 -6.49 -5.38
C ASP A 31 -18.92 -4.97 -5.57
N LYS A 32 -18.52 -4.52 -6.76
CA LYS A 32 -18.25 -3.10 -7.00
C LYS A 32 -19.47 -2.21 -6.74
N SER A 33 -20.69 -2.75 -6.87
CA SER A 33 -21.94 -2.03 -6.57
C SER A 33 -22.12 -1.72 -5.08
N ASP A 34 -21.37 -2.40 -4.19
CA ASP A 34 -21.43 -2.20 -2.74
C ASP A 34 -20.53 -1.04 -2.27
N TYR A 35 -19.69 -0.51 -3.15
CA TYR A 35 -18.84 0.64 -2.84
C TYR A 35 -19.54 1.95 -3.22
N GLY A 36 -19.53 2.92 -2.30
CA GLY A 36 -19.90 4.30 -2.58
C GLY A 36 -18.73 5.10 -3.12
N LYS A 37 -18.56 6.33 -2.64
CA LYS A 37 -17.35 7.11 -2.91
C LYS A 37 -16.15 6.46 -2.25
N VAL A 38 -15.09 6.28 -3.01
CA VAL A 38 -13.86 5.64 -2.53
C VAL A 38 -12.64 6.54 -2.74
N ILE A 39 -11.67 6.43 -1.85
CA ILE A 39 -10.40 7.14 -1.94
C ILE A 39 -9.30 6.24 -1.37
N ALA A 40 -8.11 6.32 -1.96
CA ALA A 40 -6.96 5.56 -1.49
C ALA A 40 -5.92 6.50 -0.89
N LEU A 41 -5.63 6.35 0.40
CA LEU A 41 -4.43 6.93 1.00
C LEU A 41 -3.23 6.07 0.62
N THR A 42 -2.16 6.70 0.18
CA THR A 42 -0.90 6.01 -0.13
C THR A 42 0.26 6.70 0.55
N PHE A 43 1.28 5.93 0.92
CA PHE A 43 2.45 6.40 1.64
C PHE A 43 3.72 5.88 0.99
N ASP A 44 4.64 6.79 0.67
CA ASP A 44 5.91 6.48 0.04
C ASP A 44 7.07 6.54 1.05
N ASP A 45 8.17 5.86 0.72
CA ASP A 45 9.49 5.96 1.35
C ASP A 45 9.67 5.16 2.65
N GLY A 46 8.67 4.41 3.07
CA GLY A 46 8.85 3.41 4.12
C GLY A 46 9.43 2.09 3.58
N PRO A 47 9.40 1.02 4.38
CA PRO A 47 9.00 1.02 5.78
C PRO A 47 10.11 1.50 6.72
N ASN A 48 9.73 1.86 7.94
CA ASN A 48 10.66 2.13 9.03
C ASN A 48 10.05 1.72 10.38
N THR A 49 10.82 1.82 11.45
CA THR A 49 10.39 1.39 12.79
C THR A 49 9.93 2.55 13.66
N ASP A 50 9.84 3.77 13.12
CA ASP A 50 9.43 4.94 13.88
C ASP A 50 8.19 5.65 13.32
N THR A 51 8.19 6.12 12.10
CA THR A 51 7.05 6.83 11.52
C THR A 51 5.99 5.88 10.96
N THR A 52 6.38 4.82 10.26
CA THR A 52 5.41 3.84 9.73
C THR A 52 4.49 3.27 10.81
N PRO A 53 5.00 2.84 12.01
CA PRO A 53 4.11 2.38 13.08
C PRO A 53 3.10 3.43 13.52
N LEU A 54 3.48 4.72 13.57
CA LEU A 54 2.56 5.80 13.94
C LEU A 54 1.46 6.00 12.91
N VAL A 55 1.78 5.85 11.63
CA VAL A 55 0.79 5.85 10.55
C VAL A 55 -0.18 4.68 10.73
N LEU A 56 0.34 3.48 10.98
CA LEU A 56 -0.49 2.29 11.22
C LEU A 56 -1.40 2.45 12.43
N ASP A 57 -0.91 3.07 13.50
CA ASP A 57 -1.71 3.37 14.68
C ASP A 57 -2.91 4.27 14.32
N LYS A 58 -2.71 5.27 13.48
CA LYS A 58 -3.79 6.15 12.99
C LYS A 58 -4.80 5.40 12.13
N LEU A 59 -4.33 4.55 11.23
CA LEU A 59 -5.21 3.73 10.40
C LEU A 59 -6.07 2.80 11.27
N GLU A 60 -5.45 2.15 12.25
CA GLU A 60 -6.12 1.24 13.17
C GLU A 60 -7.14 1.98 14.05
N GLU A 61 -6.76 3.15 14.61
CA GLU A 61 -7.63 4.00 15.41
C GLU A 61 -8.91 4.37 14.67
N HIS A 62 -8.82 4.64 13.38
CA HIS A 62 -9.95 5.02 12.54
C HIS A 62 -10.61 3.85 11.78
N GLY A 63 -10.06 2.64 11.94
CA GLY A 63 -10.61 1.45 11.29
C GLY A 63 -10.51 1.48 9.77
N ILE A 64 -9.45 2.04 9.21
CA ILE A 64 -9.24 2.17 7.76
C ILE A 64 -7.98 1.45 7.30
N VAL A 65 -7.83 1.32 6.00
CA VAL A 65 -6.65 0.77 5.32
C VAL A 65 -6.02 1.80 4.40
N ALA A 66 -4.80 1.53 3.99
CA ALA A 66 -4.04 2.33 3.04
C ALA A 66 -3.16 1.43 2.17
N SER A 67 -2.39 2.03 1.27
CA SER A 67 -1.39 1.33 0.47
C SER A 67 -0.01 1.97 0.69
N PHE A 68 1.01 1.13 0.83
CA PHE A 68 2.38 1.55 1.11
C PHE A 68 3.28 1.21 -0.07
N PHE A 69 3.90 2.23 -0.65
CA PHE A 69 4.89 2.09 -1.72
C PHE A 69 6.28 2.11 -1.09
N VAL A 70 6.85 0.92 -0.91
CA VAL A 70 8.04 0.72 -0.10
C VAL A 70 9.32 0.79 -0.93
N ILE A 71 10.37 1.33 -0.34
CA ILE A 71 11.73 1.33 -0.88
C ILE A 71 12.44 0.06 -0.38
N GLY A 72 12.92 -0.77 -1.30
CA GLY A 72 13.51 -2.05 -0.96
C GLY A 72 14.66 -1.98 0.05
N ASN A 73 15.53 -0.97 -0.07
CA ASN A 73 16.64 -0.78 0.86
C ASN A 73 16.20 -0.43 2.28
N ASN A 74 14.97 0.01 2.49
CA ASN A 74 14.41 0.31 3.81
C ASN A 74 13.83 -0.94 4.49
N ILE A 75 13.75 -2.06 3.80
CA ILE A 75 13.26 -3.32 4.38
C ILE A 75 14.41 -4.01 5.11
N THR A 76 14.41 -3.89 6.42
CA THR A 76 15.31 -4.59 7.35
C THR A 76 14.52 -5.69 8.06
N ASP A 77 15.17 -6.51 8.88
CA ASP A 77 14.47 -7.52 9.68
C ASP A 77 13.41 -6.87 10.59
N GLU A 78 13.74 -5.72 11.18
CA GLU A 78 12.85 -4.99 12.09
C GLU A 78 11.71 -4.30 11.32
N SER A 79 12.02 -3.60 10.24
CA SER A 79 10.99 -2.90 9.45
C SER A 79 10.11 -3.86 8.64
N ALA A 80 10.60 -5.06 8.32
CA ALA A 80 9.79 -6.11 7.73
C ALA A 80 8.64 -6.53 8.65
N GLU A 81 8.85 -6.54 9.96
CA GLU A 81 7.77 -6.82 10.92
C GLU A 81 6.69 -5.74 10.91
N VAL A 82 7.09 -4.48 10.75
CA VAL A 82 6.15 -3.36 10.60
C VAL A 82 5.35 -3.52 9.29
N MET A 83 6.02 -3.89 8.21
CA MET A 83 5.40 -4.14 6.91
C MET A 83 4.40 -5.31 6.98
N LYS A 84 4.74 -6.39 7.69
CA LYS A 84 3.82 -7.50 7.94
C LYS A 84 2.59 -7.06 8.73
N ARG A 85 2.76 -6.19 9.73
CA ARG A 85 1.64 -5.60 10.46
C ARG A 85 0.70 -4.86 9.52
N ALA A 86 1.23 -4.01 8.64
CA ALA A 86 0.44 -3.28 7.65
C ALA A 86 -0.35 -4.25 6.75
N TYR A 87 0.32 -5.26 6.21
CA TYR A 87 -0.31 -6.28 5.37
C TYR A 87 -1.43 -7.02 6.10
N ASN A 88 -1.17 -7.42 7.35
CA ASN A 88 -2.16 -8.14 8.17
C ASN A 88 -3.36 -7.27 8.58
N MET A 89 -3.20 -5.95 8.57
CA MET A 89 -4.31 -5.00 8.74
C MET A 89 -5.19 -4.89 7.48
N GLY A 90 -4.77 -5.46 6.37
CA GLY A 90 -5.46 -5.37 5.09
C GLY A 90 -4.91 -4.30 4.15
N CYS A 91 -3.76 -3.70 4.45
CA CYS A 91 -3.12 -2.72 3.58
C CYS A 91 -2.42 -3.39 2.40
N ASP A 92 -2.34 -2.70 1.26
CA ASP A 92 -1.51 -3.11 0.13
C ASP A 92 -0.06 -2.72 0.38
N ILE A 93 0.88 -3.58 -0.02
CA ILE A 93 2.31 -3.30 -0.03
C ILE A 93 2.78 -3.31 -1.48
N GLU A 94 3.26 -2.17 -1.96
CA GLU A 94 3.54 -1.91 -3.35
C GLU A 94 4.99 -1.43 -3.54
N ASN A 95 5.44 -1.32 -4.79
CA ASN A 95 6.85 -1.13 -5.14
C ASN A 95 7.19 0.34 -5.40
N HIS A 96 8.22 0.85 -4.72
CA HIS A 96 8.78 2.19 -4.93
C HIS A 96 10.28 2.15 -5.23
N SER A 97 10.75 1.14 -6.00
CA SER A 97 12.15 0.87 -6.33
C SER A 97 12.99 0.34 -5.15
N GLN A 98 14.22 -0.01 -5.44
CA GLN A 98 15.19 -0.45 -4.43
C GLN A 98 15.81 0.72 -3.67
N SER A 99 16.28 1.75 -4.39
CA SER A 99 17.12 2.82 -3.85
C SER A 99 16.62 4.24 -4.11
N HIS A 100 15.42 4.37 -4.67
CA HIS A 100 14.79 5.64 -5.00
C HIS A 100 15.60 6.51 -5.98
N PRO A 101 16.12 5.95 -7.09
CA PRO A 101 16.86 6.72 -8.08
C PRO A 101 15.93 7.39 -9.09
N ASP A 102 16.48 8.31 -9.88
CA ASP A 102 15.83 8.71 -11.12
C ASP A 102 16.04 7.59 -12.16
N MET A 103 15.02 6.77 -12.34
CA MET A 103 15.09 5.56 -13.19
C MET A 103 15.10 5.88 -14.68
N THR A 104 14.83 7.13 -15.07
CA THR A 104 14.95 7.56 -16.46
C THR A 104 16.41 7.60 -16.94
N LYS A 105 17.36 7.55 -16.02
CA LYS A 105 18.81 7.54 -16.29
C LYS A 105 19.41 6.15 -16.29
N MET A 106 18.60 5.12 -16.10
CA MET A 106 19.03 3.73 -15.96
C MET A 106 18.82 2.93 -17.25
N THR A 107 19.62 1.89 -17.41
CA THR A 107 19.40 0.90 -18.48
C THR A 107 18.19 0.01 -18.13
N ALA A 108 17.66 -0.69 -19.12
CA ALA A 108 16.58 -1.66 -18.93
C ALA A 108 16.94 -2.71 -17.85
N GLU A 109 18.18 -3.19 -17.86
CA GLU A 109 18.66 -4.19 -16.89
C GLU A 109 18.73 -3.63 -15.47
N GLU A 110 19.22 -2.39 -15.33
CA GLU A 110 19.26 -1.70 -14.03
C GLU A 110 17.86 -1.44 -13.48
N ILE A 111 16.92 -1.02 -14.32
CA ILE A 111 15.52 -0.83 -13.96
C ILE A 111 14.92 -2.15 -13.44
N LYS A 112 15.12 -3.24 -14.19
CA LYS A 112 14.61 -4.55 -13.79
C LYS A 112 15.17 -4.97 -12.44
N ALA A 113 16.44 -4.75 -12.18
CA ALA A 113 17.08 -5.07 -10.90
C ALA A 113 16.49 -4.26 -9.73
N GLU A 114 16.24 -2.97 -9.93
CA GLU A 114 15.60 -2.11 -8.93
C GLU A 114 14.21 -2.60 -8.56
N ILE A 115 13.43 -3.03 -9.55
CA ILE A 115 12.07 -3.52 -9.35
C ILE A 115 12.07 -4.91 -8.70
N ASP A 116 12.86 -5.84 -9.23
CA ASP A 116 12.88 -7.22 -8.75
C ASP A 116 13.37 -7.31 -7.30
N PHE A 117 14.39 -6.54 -6.93
CA PHE A 117 14.89 -6.51 -5.56
C PHE A 117 13.76 -6.22 -4.55
N THR A 118 13.01 -5.19 -4.80
CA THR A 118 11.93 -4.75 -3.88
C THR A 118 10.76 -5.73 -3.91
N SER A 119 10.34 -6.16 -5.10
CA SER A 119 9.26 -7.13 -5.22
C SER A 119 9.59 -8.45 -4.52
N ASP A 120 10.84 -8.93 -4.65
CA ASP A 120 11.29 -10.15 -3.96
C ASP A 120 11.29 -9.97 -2.44
N LYS A 121 11.76 -8.83 -1.94
CA LYS A 121 11.77 -8.52 -0.51
C LYS A 121 10.36 -8.46 0.09
N VAL A 122 9.44 -7.84 -0.61
CA VAL A 122 8.04 -7.77 -0.17
C VAL A 122 7.41 -9.16 -0.16
N GLU A 123 7.56 -9.93 -1.23
CA GLU A 123 7.02 -11.29 -1.32
C GLU A 123 7.60 -12.20 -0.22
N GLU A 124 8.90 -12.12 0.04
CA GLU A 124 9.54 -12.86 1.12
C GLU A 124 8.93 -12.53 2.49
N ALA A 125 8.62 -11.26 2.74
CA ALA A 125 8.12 -10.81 4.04
C ALA A 125 6.63 -11.09 4.22
N VAL A 126 5.78 -10.81 3.23
CA VAL A 126 4.32 -10.85 3.37
C VAL A 126 3.64 -11.98 2.58
N GLY A 127 4.36 -12.65 1.70
CA GLY A 127 3.83 -13.77 0.90
C GLY A 127 3.09 -13.35 -0.37
N GLU A 128 3.08 -12.07 -0.68
CA GLU A 128 2.42 -11.53 -1.88
C GLU A 128 3.32 -10.51 -2.56
N ARG A 129 3.40 -10.61 -3.89
CA ARG A 129 4.22 -9.74 -4.71
C ARG A 129 3.50 -8.43 -4.99
N PRO A 130 4.20 -7.26 -5.01
CA PRO A 130 3.60 -6.00 -5.42
C PRO A 130 2.96 -6.07 -6.81
N GLN A 131 1.85 -5.38 -6.97
CA GLN A 131 1.10 -5.30 -8.23
C GLN A 131 1.11 -3.90 -8.84
N PHE A 132 1.56 -2.90 -8.10
CA PHE A 132 1.62 -1.50 -8.52
C PHE A 132 3.00 -0.92 -8.22
N PHE A 133 3.38 0.04 -9.05
CA PHE A 133 4.66 0.73 -8.94
C PHE A 133 4.46 2.24 -8.91
N ARG A 134 5.15 2.93 -8.01
CA ARG A 134 5.23 4.40 -8.04
C ARG A 134 6.65 4.79 -8.42
N PRO A 135 6.83 5.47 -9.58
CA PRO A 135 8.16 5.89 -9.99
C PRO A 135 8.72 6.97 -9.05
N PRO A 136 9.99 6.83 -8.60
CA PRO A 136 10.65 7.89 -7.86
C PRO A 136 10.60 9.22 -8.63
N TYR A 137 10.30 10.31 -7.93
CA TYR A 137 10.14 11.66 -8.49
C TYR A 137 9.03 11.80 -9.52
N ILE A 138 8.20 10.77 -9.69
CA ILE A 138 7.23 10.64 -10.79
C ILE A 138 7.90 10.81 -12.16
N ALA A 139 9.19 10.50 -12.24
CA ALA A 139 9.98 10.57 -13.47
C ALA A 139 9.83 9.26 -14.26
N VAL A 140 9.39 9.37 -15.50
CA VAL A 140 9.11 8.21 -16.36
C VAL A 140 9.69 8.41 -17.76
N ASN A 141 9.99 7.28 -18.41
CA ASN A 141 10.32 7.23 -19.83
C ASN A 141 9.81 5.91 -20.44
N GLN A 142 9.98 5.75 -21.74
CA GLN A 142 9.47 4.58 -22.44
C GLN A 142 10.14 3.29 -21.99
N THR A 143 11.46 3.33 -21.68
CA THR A 143 12.17 2.14 -21.21
C THR A 143 11.57 1.62 -19.90
N MET A 144 11.19 2.50 -18.98
CA MET A 144 10.50 2.11 -17.75
C MET A 144 9.16 1.42 -18.03
N PHE A 145 8.35 1.98 -18.94
CA PHE A 145 7.08 1.35 -19.32
C PHE A 145 7.28 -0.02 -19.99
N ASP A 146 8.31 -0.17 -20.79
CA ASP A 146 8.59 -1.43 -21.50
C ASP A 146 9.08 -2.54 -20.56
N VAL A 147 9.80 -2.18 -19.51
CA VAL A 147 10.46 -3.13 -18.59
C VAL A 147 9.59 -3.48 -17.38
N ILE A 148 8.85 -2.52 -16.84
CA ILE A 148 8.11 -2.69 -15.59
C ILE A 148 6.71 -3.22 -15.87
N ASP A 149 6.46 -4.45 -15.47
CA ASP A 149 5.19 -5.16 -15.67
C ASP A 149 4.21 -4.88 -14.52
N MET A 150 3.95 -3.60 -14.28
CA MET A 150 3.00 -3.10 -13.27
C MET A 150 2.43 -1.78 -13.75
N PRO A 151 1.15 -1.46 -13.43
CA PRO A 151 0.64 -0.11 -13.64
C PRO A 151 1.41 0.91 -12.79
N PHE A 152 1.58 2.11 -13.33
CA PHE A 152 2.27 3.21 -12.67
C PHE A 152 1.27 4.08 -11.91
N ILE A 153 1.59 4.40 -10.67
CA ILE A 153 0.74 5.20 -9.79
C ILE A 153 1.42 6.54 -9.49
N CYS A 154 0.69 7.62 -9.68
CA CYS A 154 1.02 8.95 -9.19
C CYS A 154 0.21 9.23 -7.91
N GLY A 155 -0.75 10.12 -7.99
CA GLY A 155 -1.59 10.56 -6.89
C GLY A 155 -1.53 12.06 -6.71
N TYR A 156 -2.43 12.57 -5.87
CA TYR A 156 -2.52 13.97 -5.51
C TYR A 156 -1.70 14.21 -4.24
N GLY A 157 -0.60 14.93 -4.37
CA GLY A 157 0.33 15.19 -3.28
C GLY A 157 0.01 16.45 -2.48
N ALA A 158 0.59 16.53 -1.28
CA ALA A 158 0.48 17.68 -0.38
C ALA A 158 1.86 18.26 -0.04
N GLU A 159 2.91 17.90 -0.78
CA GLU A 159 4.30 18.28 -0.50
C GLU A 159 4.71 17.97 0.95
N ASP A 160 4.18 16.90 1.50
CA ASP A 160 4.36 16.52 2.91
C ASP A 160 5.75 15.94 3.22
N TYR A 161 6.58 15.76 2.20
CA TYR A 161 8.01 15.49 2.35
C TYR A 161 8.81 16.74 2.77
N ASN A 162 8.21 17.93 2.65
CA ASN A 162 8.84 19.21 2.97
C ASN A 162 8.41 19.65 4.39
N ASN A 163 9.38 19.68 5.32
CA ASN A 163 9.14 20.06 6.70
C ASN A 163 8.59 21.48 6.88
N ALA A 164 8.82 22.37 5.89
CA ALA A 164 8.30 23.74 5.91
C ALA A 164 6.77 23.77 5.71
N ILE A 165 6.19 22.72 5.14
CA ILE A 165 4.73 22.59 4.99
C ILE A 165 4.17 22.05 6.31
N GLY A 166 3.42 22.88 7.03
CA GLY A 166 2.87 22.52 8.33
C GLY A 166 1.64 21.60 8.24
N VAL A 167 1.19 21.15 9.39
CA VAL A 167 0.07 20.20 9.51
C VAL A 167 -1.19 20.73 8.82
N GLU A 168 -1.61 21.95 9.12
CA GLU A 168 -2.85 22.53 8.58
C GLU A 168 -2.80 22.64 7.06
N GLU A 169 -1.67 23.05 6.49
CA GLU A 169 -1.52 23.16 5.05
C GLU A 169 -1.57 21.79 4.37
N ARG A 170 -0.99 20.76 4.97
CA ARG A 170 -1.09 19.38 4.48
C ARG A 170 -2.54 18.91 4.45
N VAL A 171 -3.29 19.18 5.50
CA VAL A 171 -4.73 18.86 5.57
C VAL A 171 -5.49 19.57 4.45
N GLU A 172 -5.32 20.87 4.32
CA GLU A 172 -6.01 21.68 3.31
C GLU A 172 -5.72 21.19 1.89
N LYS A 173 -4.46 20.90 1.59
CA LYS A 173 -4.06 20.40 0.26
C LYS A 173 -4.69 19.06 -0.07
N VAL A 174 -4.73 18.12 0.90
CA VAL A 174 -5.37 16.82 0.70
C VAL A 174 -6.87 16.98 0.47
N LEU A 175 -7.54 17.75 1.32
CA LEU A 175 -9.00 17.92 1.21
C LEU A 175 -9.41 18.64 -0.08
N ALA A 176 -8.59 19.60 -0.53
CA ALA A 176 -8.85 20.34 -1.78
C ALA A 176 -8.79 19.45 -3.03
N GLN A 177 -8.02 18.37 -2.99
CA GLN A 177 -7.80 17.47 -4.13
C GLN A 177 -8.61 16.17 -4.04
N ALA A 178 -9.31 15.93 -2.94
CA ALA A 178 -10.08 14.71 -2.75
C ALA A 178 -11.18 14.58 -3.81
N ARG A 179 -11.27 13.40 -4.40
CA ARG A 179 -12.30 13.05 -5.39
C ARG A 179 -12.62 11.56 -5.31
N ASP A 180 -13.81 11.18 -5.76
CA ASP A 180 -14.18 9.78 -5.86
C ASP A 180 -13.26 9.03 -6.85
N GLY A 181 -12.67 7.94 -6.39
CA GLY A 181 -11.68 7.19 -7.15
C GLY A 181 -10.28 7.77 -7.11
N GLY A 182 -10.04 8.82 -6.32
CA GLY A 182 -8.76 9.51 -6.21
C GLY A 182 -7.73 8.77 -5.37
N ILE A 183 -6.47 9.06 -5.64
CA ILE A 183 -5.30 8.52 -4.96
C ILE A 183 -4.57 9.68 -4.29
N ILE A 184 -4.39 9.62 -2.97
CA ILE A 184 -3.67 10.63 -2.20
C ILE A 184 -2.24 10.16 -1.98
N LEU A 185 -1.26 10.99 -2.35
CA LEU A 185 0.17 10.70 -2.25
C LEU A 185 0.76 11.40 -1.03
N LEU A 186 1.07 10.64 0.00
CA LEU A 186 1.74 11.08 1.21
C LEU A 186 3.03 10.28 1.42
N HIS A 187 3.76 10.57 2.49
CA HIS A 187 5.02 9.91 2.81
C HIS A 187 5.04 9.48 4.28
N ASP A 188 5.47 8.25 4.53
CA ASP A 188 5.74 7.74 5.88
C ASP A 188 7.24 7.62 6.17
N MET A 189 8.06 8.38 5.46
CA MET A 189 9.49 8.42 5.67
C MET A 189 9.83 8.77 7.11
N ASN A 190 10.99 8.33 7.53
CA ASN A 190 11.46 8.51 8.89
C ASN A 190 11.38 9.98 9.35
N GLY A 191 10.73 10.23 10.48
CA GLY A 191 10.60 11.56 11.07
C GLY A 191 9.42 12.40 10.56
N ASN A 192 8.63 11.92 9.60
CA ASN A 192 7.53 12.70 9.02
C ASN A 192 6.28 12.73 9.92
N VAL A 193 6.45 13.17 11.17
CA VAL A 193 5.38 13.19 12.18
C VAL A 193 4.26 14.19 11.88
N GLN A 194 4.54 15.24 11.11
CA GLN A 194 3.50 16.21 10.71
C GLN A 194 2.43 15.55 9.82
N THR A 195 2.81 14.58 9.00
CA THR A 195 1.81 13.79 8.23
C THR A 195 0.98 12.92 9.17
N VAL A 196 1.60 12.29 10.17
CA VAL A 196 0.85 11.52 11.18
C VAL A 196 -0.19 12.41 11.88
N GLU A 197 0.19 13.60 12.29
CA GLU A 197 -0.73 14.58 12.91
C GLU A 197 -1.83 15.02 11.94
N ALA A 198 -1.47 15.23 10.67
CA ALA A 198 -2.44 15.61 9.63
C ALA A 198 -3.52 14.53 9.43
N LEU A 199 -3.17 13.25 9.52
CA LEU A 199 -4.10 12.13 9.37
C LEU A 199 -5.25 12.20 10.38
N ALA A 200 -5.00 12.69 11.60
CA ALA A 200 -6.03 12.83 12.63
C ALA A 200 -7.16 13.79 12.21
N LYS A 201 -6.90 14.68 11.26
CA LYS A 201 -7.89 15.61 10.69
C LYS A 201 -8.38 15.17 9.31
N ILE A 202 -7.50 14.66 8.48
CA ILE A 202 -7.83 14.20 7.12
C ILE A 202 -8.85 13.06 7.15
N ILE A 203 -8.60 12.05 7.96
CA ILE A 203 -9.45 10.84 7.97
C ILE A 203 -10.89 11.16 8.40
N PRO A 204 -11.12 11.83 9.54
CA PRO A 204 -12.49 12.18 9.91
C PRO A 204 -13.19 13.09 8.91
N ALA A 205 -12.48 14.07 8.35
CA ALA A 205 -13.05 15.00 7.37
C ALA A 205 -13.52 14.28 6.11
N LEU A 206 -12.74 13.36 5.57
CA LEU A 206 -13.09 12.59 4.38
C LEU A 206 -14.21 11.58 4.67
N LYS A 207 -14.23 10.96 5.85
CA LYS A 207 -15.36 10.12 6.27
C LYS A 207 -16.66 10.91 6.33
N GLU A 208 -16.62 12.11 6.89
CA GLU A 208 -17.79 13.01 6.96
C GLU A 208 -18.32 13.37 5.57
N GLN A 209 -17.43 13.49 4.59
CA GLN A 209 -17.78 13.72 3.19
C GLN A 209 -18.30 12.46 2.47
N GLY A 210 -18.37 11.33 3.15
CA GLY A 210 -18.90 10.07 2.62
C GLY A 210 -17.89 9.17 1.93
N TYR A 211 -16.59 9.46 2.06
CA TYR A 211 -15.55 8.59 1.48
C TYR A 211 -15.33 7.33 2.32
N GLU A 212 -15.23 6.19 1.64
CA GLU A 212 -14.66 4.97 2.18
C GLU A 212 -13.19 4.90 1.78
N PHE A 213 -12.31 4.60 2.75
CA PHE A 213 -10.89 4.42 2.50
C PHE A 213 -10.62 2.98 2.07
N VAL A 214 -10.02 2.83 0.91
CA VAL A 214 -9.74 1.52 0.30
C VAL A 214 -8.26 1.43 -0.10
N THR A 215 -7.78 0.21 -0.33
CA THR A 215 -6.45 0.02 -0.92
C THR A 215 -6.48 0.37 -2.42
N ILE A 216 -5.30 0.52 -3.03
CA ILE A 216 -5.19 0.72 -4.48
C ILE A 216 -5.89 -0.43 -5.24
N THR A 217 -5.70 -1.67 -4.82
CA THR A 217 -6.36 -2.83 -5.43
C THR A 217 -7.88 -2.69 -5.38
N GLU A 218 -8.42 -2.34 -4.21
CA GLU A 218 -9.85 -2.13 -4.04
C GLU A 218 -10.35 -0.93 -4.84
N LEU A 219 -9.55 0.12 -4.96
CA LEU A 219 -9.93 1.34 -5.68
C LEU A 219 -10.26 1.04 -7.15
N PHE A 220 -9.35 0.34 -7.83
CA PHE A 220 -9.56 -0.06 -9.22
C PHE A 220 -10.78 -0.99 -9.36
N HIS A 221 -10.89 -1.95 -8.45
CA HIS A 221 -12.05 -2.86 -8.43
C HIS A 221 -13.37 -2.11 -8.23
N ALA A 222 -13.43 -1.22 -7.24
CA ALA A 222 -14.65 -0.44 -6.93
C ALA A 222 -15.09 0.45 -8.08
N LYS A 223 -14.14 0.97 -8.87
CA LYS A 223 -14.43 1.82 -10.03
C LYS A 223 -14.58 1.02 -11.32
N GLY A 224 -14.49 -0.32 -11.27
CA GLY A 224 -14.64 -1.19 -12.43
C GLY A 224 -13.54 -1.05 -13.47
N VAL A 225 -12.33 -0.68 -13.04
CA VAL A 225 -11.17 -0.52 -13.92
C VAL A 225 -10.26 -1.72 -13.79
N ALA A 226 -9.98 -2.40 -14.90
CA ALA A 226 -9.05 -3.51 -14.93
C ALA A 226 -7.61 -3.04 -14.68
N ILE A 227 -6.84 -3.83 -13.94
CA ILE A 227 -5.41 -3.58 -13.75
C ILE A 227 -4.68 -3.96 -15.02
N ASP A 228 -4.16 -2.97 -15.72
CA ASP A 228 -3.45 -3.13 -17.00
C ASP A 228 -2.02 -2.61 -16.90
N PRO A 229 -1.00 -3.50 -16.81
CA PRO A 229 0.39 -3.08 -16.73
C PRO A 229 0.91 -2.40 -18.01
N ASP A 230 0.19 -2.54 -19.13
CA ASP A 230 0.58 -1.96 -20.42
C ASP A 230 -0.14 -0.63 -20.73
N SER A 231 -0.86 -0.07 -19.77
CA SER A 231 -1.69 1.12 -20.00
C SER A 231 -0.91 2.38 -20.35
N GLU A 232 0.34 2.51 -19.93
CA GLU A 232 1.17 3.74 -20.03
C GLU A 232 0.49 4.97 -19.41
N ILE A 233 -0.35 4.74 -18.42
CA ILE A 233 -1.02 5.76 -17.62
C ILE A 233 -0.32 5.84 -16.26
N ILE A 234 -0.13 7.06 -15.76
CA ILE A 234 0.38 7.30 -14.40
C ILE A 234 -0.81 7.79 -13.59
N TYR A 235 -1.45 6.87 -12.87
CA TYR A 235 -2.77 7.08 -12.28
C TYR A 235 -2.73 8.02 -11.07
N SER A 236 -3.50 9.10 -11.12
CA SER A 236 -3.89 9.91 -9.97
C SER A 236 -5.33 9.62 -9.52
N TYR A 237 -6.13 9.01 -10.38
CA TYR A 237 -7.45 8.45 -10.06
C TYR A 237 -7.73 7.25 -10.95
N ALA A 238 -8.57 6.34 -10.47
CA ALA A 238 -8.74 5.02 -11.11
C ALA A 238 -9.28 5.08 -12.55
N GLU A 239 -10.20 6.01 -12.85
CA GLU A 239 -10.85 6.12 -14.15
C GLU A 239 -10.09 6.99 -15.16
N GLN A 240 -8.85 7.38 -14.81
CA GLN A 240 -7.98 8.16 -15.69
C GLN A 240 -7.70 7.42 -17.00
N THR A 241 -7.75 8.13 -18.12
CA THR A 241 -7.54 7.57 -19.46
C THR A 241 -6.31 8.15 -20.16
N GLU A 242 -5.83 9.31 -19.75
CA GLU A 242 -4.63 9.95 -20.27
C GLU A 242 -3.42 9.64 -19.39
N MET A 243 -2.19 9.80 -19.92
CA MET A 243 -0.96 9.48 -19.20
C MET A 243 -0.89 10.22 -17.85
N TYR A 244 -1.25 11.50 -17.83
CA TYR A 244 -1.31 12.31 -16.61
C TYR A 244 -2.73 12.74 -16.30
N GLY A 245 -3.05 12.74 -15.02
CA GLY A 245 -4.37 13.15 -14.55
C GLY A 245 -4.52 14.63 -14.20
#